data_7e2283a4e8126cd915c5b560658db0fd
#
_entry.id   7e2283a4e8126cd915c5b560658db0fd
#
_cell.length_a   1.000
_cell.length_b   1.000
_cell.length_c   1.000
_cell.angle_alpha   90.00
_cell.angle_beta   90.00
_cell.angle_gamma   90.00
#
_symmetry.space_group_name_H-M   'P 1'
#
loop_
_entity.id
_entity.type
_entity.pdbx_description
1 polymer ?
#
loop_
_entity_poly.entity_id
_entity_poly.type
_entity_poly.pdbx_seq_one_letter_code
_entity_poly.pdbx_strand_id
1 'polypeptide(L)'
;MKTKLLGLGFLVSLLVLITSSQVFAKAPPVAKLVEIEGQVEYSRNGTDWNPVRRTKYLFSGYRLRTGKDGSGKLINQASGMSQKLGSNSEIKIDGLEVIVVTGSLTKPEDEETSLFQSLTNKFAKAQRYTTVRRGVNLADEACDNKVRTIRSVTVSPGHSDLVWRNACPEFSYRLVIDNAMPIDVPAQSTSEMIRYSVASSDVGEHTYRVEVIDRDGTVYIPKAESKFEVMSADKENELDAVLEQIGDDIFLETNFLEEQGMYVAAMDAYREYFQQNPDDNDMRPLLIQSYQGLKLSNLRESEARLYNAALEGDY
;
A
#
# COMPACT_ATOMS: atom_id res chain seq x y z
N MET A 1 -61.79 -31.45 2.44
CA MET A 1 -61.15 -30.35 1.68
C MET A 1 -60.58 -29.32 2.66
N LYS A 2 -59.39 -29.53 3.18
CA LYS A 2 -58.63 -28.51 3.98
C LYS A 2 -57.16 -28.97 4.07
N THR A 3 -56.38 -28.81 3.02
CA THR A 3 -54.92 -28.95 3.07
C THR A 3 -54.31 -28.47 1.75
N LYS A 4 -54.25 -27.15 1.53
CA LYS A 4 -53.48 -26.52 0.41
C LYS A 4 -53.11 -25.04 0.65
N LEU A 5 -52.84 -24.61 1.87
CA LEU A 5 -52.50 -23.19 2.11
C LEU A 5 -51.21 -22.99 2.93
N LEU A 6 -50.40 -24.01 3.17
CA LEU A 6 -49.16 -23.89 3.96
C LEU A 6 -47.87 -23.90 3.12
N GLY A 7 -47.96 -24.07 1.79
CA GLY A 7 -46.79 -24.16 0.92
C GLY A 7 -46.26 -22.84 0.33
N LEU A 8 -47.05 -21.76 0.37
CA LEU A 8 -46.70 -20.52 -0.33
C LEU A 8 -45.98 -19.51 0.55
N GLY A 9 -46.07 -19.65 1.88
CA GLY A 9 -45.39 -18.73 2.84
C GLY A 9 -43.90 -18.98 3.01
N PHE A 10 -43.42 -20.20 2.72
CA PHE A 10 -42.01 -20.57 2.93
C PHE A 10 -41.08 -20.18 1.76
N LEU A 11 -41.63 -20.00 0.57
CA LEU A 11 -40.82 -19.65 -0.63
C LEU A 11 -40.55 -18.16 -0.73
N VAL A 12 -41.34 -17.31 -0.09
CA VAL A 12 -41.14 -15.83 -0.10
C VAL A 12 -40.13 -15.42 0.97
N SER A 13 -39.99 -16.15 2.09
CA SER A 13 -39.00 -15.88 3.14
C SER A 13 -37.54 -16.20 2.74
N LEU A 14 -37.32 -17.03 1.71
CA LEU A 14 -35.97 -17.43 1.31
C LEU A 14 -35.34 -16.48 0.27
N LEU A 15 -36.15 -15.57 -0.28
CA LEU A 15 -35.68 -14.63 -1.34
C LEU A 15 -35.14 -13.30 -0.80
N VAL A 16 -35.25 -13.05 0.51
CA VAL A 16 -34.84 -11.76 1.13
C VAL A 16 -33.43 -11.82 1.76
N LEU A 17 -32.75 -12.96 1.73
CA LEU A 17 -31.47 -13.14 2.43
C LEU A 17 -30.22 -13.10 1.54
N ILE A 18 -30.31 -12.68 0.27
CA ILE A 18 -29.13 -12.52 -0.59
C ILE A 18 -28.98 -11.05 -1.02
N THR A 19 -28.98 -10.12 -0.07
CA THR A 19 -28.29 -8.86 -0.26
C THR A 19 -26.86 -9.03 0.31
N SER A 20 -26.05 -9.80 -0.38
CA SER A 20 -24.60 -9.71 -0.21
C SER A 20 -24.20 -8.29 -0.56
N SER A 21 -23.84 -7.50 0.45
CA SER A 21 -23.13 -6.24 0.26
C SER A 21 -21.88 -6.57 -0.57
N GLN A 22 -21.96 -6.33 -1.86
CA GLN A 22 -20.79 -6.39 -2.72
C GLN A 22 -19.89 -5.24 -2.27
N VAL A 23 -18.84 -5.55 -1.55
CA VAL A 23 -17.73 -4.62 -1.33
C VAL A 23 -17.10 -4.43 -2.71
N PHE A 24 -17.50 -3.37 -3.39
CA PHE A 24 -16.88 -2.98 -4.65
C PHE A 24 -15.44 -2.55 -4.33
N ALA A 25 -14.47 -3.35 -4.77
CA ALA A 25 -13.09 -2.92 -4.78
C ALA A 25 -12.99 -1.63 -5.61
N LYS A 26 -12.32 -0.60 -5.07
CA LYS A 26 -12.11 0.65 -5.78
C LYS A 26 -11.34 0.38 -7.07
N ALA A 27 -11.80 0.94 -8.18
CA ALA A 27 -11.10 0.83 -9.46
C ALA A 27 -9.69 1.48 -9.34
N PRO A 28 -8.71 1.05 -10.13
CA PRO A 28 -7.39 1.69 -10.14
C PRO A 28 -7.49 3.16 -10.59
N PRO A 29 -6.51 3.99 -10.25
CA PRO A 29 -6.49 5.37 -10.68
C PRO A 29 -6.46 5.44 -12.22
N VAL A 30 -7.12 6.43 -12.79
CA VAL A 30 -7.28 6.64 -14.25
C VAL A 30 -6.18 7.53 -14.81
N ALA A 31 -5.76 8.50 -14.01
CA ALA A 31 -4.72 9.45 -14.39
C ALA A 31 -3.89 9.85 -13.15
N LYS A 32 -2.75 10.46 -13.40
CA LYS A 32 -2.01 11.22 -12.39
C LYS A 32 -1.83 12.67 -12.82
N LEU A 33 -1.84 13.56 -11.85
CA LEU A 33 -1.50 14.97 -12.01
C LEU A 33 -0.10 15.22 -11.47
N VAL A 34 0.76 15.79 -12.28
CA VAL A 34 2.15 16.17 -11.98
C VAL A 34 2.42 17.59 -12.42
N GLU A 35 3.63 18.10 -12.18
CA GLU A 35 4.05 19.45 -12.60
C GLU A 35 3.03 20.52 -12.18
N ILE A 36 2.65 20.49 -10.90
CA ILE A 36 1.58 21.33 -10.34
C ILE A 36 2.14 22.70 -10.01
N GLU A 37 1.53 23.74 -10.58
CA GLU A 37 1.88 25.13 -10.32
C GLU A 37 0.64 25.91 -9.88
N GLY A 38 0.84 26.90 -8.99
CA GLY A 38 -0.21 27.78 -8.51
C GLY A 38 -1.36 27.06 -7.80
N GLN A 39 -2.59 27.61 -7.91
CA GLN A 39 -3.76 27.05 -7.25
C GLN A 39 -4.36 25.92 -8.08
N VAL A 40 -4.27 24.70 -7.56
CA VAL A 40 -4.91 23.50 -8.11
C VAL A 40 -5.63 22.77 -6.98
N GLU A 41 -6.86 22.36 -7.23
CA GLU A 41 -7.70 21.67 -6.25
C GLU A 41 -8.38 20.45 -6.90
N TYR A 42 -8.63 19.43 -6.07
CA TYR A 42 -9.39 18.25 -6.48
C TYR A 42 -10.61 18.04 -5.58
N SER A 43 -11.60 17.34 -6.10
CA SER A 43 -12.79 16.95 -5.35
C SER A 43 -13.14 15.49 -5.68
N ARG A 44 -13.51 14.72 -4.66
CA ARG A 44 -14.01 13.34 -4.80
C ARG A 44 -15.50 13.27 -5.14
N ASN A 45 -16.27 14.23 -4.64
CA ASN A 45 -17.73 14.27 -4.72
C ASN A 45 -18.28 15.46 -5.55
N GLY A 46 -17.40 16.34 -6.03
CA GLY A 46 -17.75 17.55 -6.77
C GLY A 46 -18.14 18.76 -5.93
N THR A 47 -18.20 18.62 -4.59
CA THR A 47 -18.58 19.69 -3.64
C THR A 47 -17.43 20.12 -2.74
N ASP A 48 -16.69 19.14 -2.20
CA ASP A 48 -15.61 19.38 -1.24
C ASP A 48 -14.28 19.43 -1.98
N TRP A 49 -13.63 20.61 -1.93
CA TRP A 49 -12.41 20.87 -2.69
C TRP A 49 -11.19 20.89 -1.77
N ASN A 50 -10.18 20.13 -2.15
CA ASN A 50 -8.92 19.99 -1.42
C ASN A 50 -7.76 20.46 -2.29
N PRO A 51 -6.77 21.19 -1.74
CA PRO A 51 -5.63 21.64 -2.51
C PRO A 51 -4.73 20.46 -2.94
N VAL A 52 -4.21 20.54 -4.16
CA VAL A 52 -3.19 19.63 -4.67
C VAL A 52 -1.83 20.30 -4.56
N ARG A 53 -0.91 19.71 -3.80
CA ARG A 53 0.43 20.28 -3.53
C ARG A 53 1.57 19.44 -4.08
N ARG A 54 1.27 18.22 -4.54
CA ARG A 54 2.22 17.24 -5.06
C ARG A 54 1.53 16.31 -6.06
N THR A 55 2.27 15.40 -6.67
CA THR A 55 1.69 14.35 -7.52
C THR A 55 0.42 13.77 -6.91
N LYS A 56 -0.69 13.77 -7.68
CA LYS A 56 -1.99 13.27 -7.24
C LYS A 56 -2.54 12.24 -8.21
N TYR A 57 -2.89 11.08 -7.69
CA TYR A 57 -3.58 10.04 -8.44
C TYR A 57 -5.07 10.29 -8.45
N LEU A 58 -5.67 10.20 -9.62
CA LEU A 58 -7.05 10.58 -9.91
C LEU A 58 -7.87 9.35 -10.29
N PHE A 59 -9.00 9.21 -9.65
CA PHE A 59 -9.91 8.08 -9.83
C PHE A 59 -11.17 8.52 -10.60
N SER A 60 -11.89 7.54 -11.16
CA SER A 60 -13.21 7.83 -11.78
C SER A 60 -14.12 8.53 -10.76
N GLY A 61 -14.83 9.55 -11.21
CA GLY A 61 -15.69 10.41 -10.40
C GLY A 61 -15.01 11.68 -9.88
N TYR A 62 -13.67 11.74 -9.87
CA TYR A 62 -12.95 12.93 -9.39
C TYR A 62 -13.10 14.11 -10.32
N ARG A 63 -13.01 15.31 -9.72
CA ARG A 63 -12.90 16.58 -10.42
C ARG A 63 -11.61 17.28 -10.05
N LEU A 64 -11.09 18.05 -10.97
CA LEU A 64 -9.94 18.94 -10.79
C LEU A 64 -10.33 20.33 -11.26
N ARG A 65 -9.88 21.36 -10.55
CA ARG A 65 -9.98 22.75 -10.99
C ARG A 65 -8.69 23.50 -10.75
N THR A 66 -8.43 24.48 -11.61
CA THR A 66 -7.29 25.39 -11.51
C THR A 66 -7.76 26.82 -11.29
N GLY A 67 -6.98 27.57 -10.51
CA GLY A 67 -7.14 29.02 -10.34
C GLY A 67 -6.54 29.81 -11.52
N LYS A 68 -6.41 31.13 -11.34
CA LYS A 68 -5.87 32.06 -12.35
C LYS A 68 -4.42 31.75 -12.73
N ASP A 69 -3.64 31.28 -11.76
CA ASP A 69 -2.23 30.95 -11.84
C ASP A 69 -2.00 29.43 -11.81
N GLY A 70 -3.10 28.66 -11.76
CA GLY A 70 -3.04 27.22 -11.63
C GLY A 70 -2.76 26.53 -12.96
N SER A 71 -1.87 25.55 -12.94
CA SER A 71 -1.63 24.65 -14.05
C SER A 71 -1.16 23.27 -13.57
N GLY A 72 -1.16 22.29 -14.45
CA GLY A 72 -0.62 20.97 -14.17
C GLY A 72 -0.61 20.09 -15.41
N LYS A 73 0.11 18.98 -15.33
CA LYS A 73 0.19 17.98 -16.40
C LYS A 73 -0.53 16.71 -15.96
N LEU A 74 -1.52 16.33 -16.73
CA LEU A 74 -2.25 15.08 -16.59
C LEU A 74 -1.61 14.00 -17.42
N ILE A 75 -1.35 12.84 -16.83
CA ILE A 75 -0.89 11.64 -17.51
C ILE A 75 -1.98 10.59 -17.39
N ASN A 76 -2.62 10.22 -18.50
CA ASN A 76 -3.65 9.20 -18.53
C ASN A 76 -3.02 7.80 -18.50
N GLN A 77 -3.49 6.96 -17.58
CA GLN A 77 -2.92 5.62 -17.37
C GLN A 77 -3.20 4.64 -18.50
N ALA A 78 -4.40 4.72 -19.09
CA ALA A 78 -4.81 3.76 -20.09
C ALA A 78 -4.12 4.01 -21.44
N SER A 79 -3.94 5.29 -21.81
CA SER A 79 -3.35 5.67 -23.09
C SER A 79 -1.85 5.96 -23.02
N GLY A 80 -1.28 6.22 -21.85
CA GLY A 80 0.09 6.73 -21.70
C GLY A 80 0.27 8.16 -22.21
N MET A 81 -0.82 8.85 -22.54
CA MET A 81 -0.78 10.20 -23.06
C MET A 81 -0.76 11.25 -21.96
N SER A 82 -0.04 12.34 -22.20
CA SER A 82 -0.04 13.52 -21.33
C SER A 82 -0.79 14.69 -21.94
N GLN A 83 -1.38 15.52 -21.08
CA GLN A 83 -2.12 16.73 -21.45
C GLN A 83 -1.88 17.82 -20.39
N LYS A 84 -1.67 19.07 -20.83
CA LYS A 84 -1.55 20.20 -19.90
C LYS A 84 -2.90 20.81 -19.61
N LEU A 85 -3.21 20.91 -18.30
CA LEU A 85 -4.37 21.61 -17.79
C LEU A 85 -4.03 23.07 -17.58
N GLY A 86 -4.73 23.96 -18.29
CA GLY A 86 -4.52 25.40 -18.22
C GLY A 86 -5.19 26.05 -17.01
N SER A 87 -4.97 27.37 -16.84
CA SER A 87 -5.59 28.17 -15.79
C SER A 87 -7.11 28.30 -15.97
N ASN A 88 -7.82 28.55 -14.85
CA ASN A 88 -9.28 28.68 -14.81
C ASN A 88 -10.02 27.53 -15.51
N SER A 89 -9.52 26.33 -15.35
CA SER A 89 -10.08 25.13 -15.98
C SER A 89 -10.69 24.21 -14.94
N GLU A 90 -11.72 23.48 -15.35
CA GLU A 90 -12.29 22.36 -14.58
C GLU A 90 -12.44 21.14 -15.48
N ILE A 91 -12.01 19.99 -14.97
CA ILE A 91 -12.16 18.70 -15.60
C ILE A 91 -12.86 17.70 -14.68
N LYS A 92 -13.50 16.70 -15.26
CA LYS A 92 -14.06 15.53 -14.56
C LYS A 92 -13.40 14.26 -15.13
N ILE A 93 -13.09 13.33 -14.25
CA ILE A 93 -12.69 11.97 -14.62
C ILE A 93 -13.95 11.11 -14.71
N ASP A 94 -14.29 10.58 -15.89
CA ASP A 94 -15.46 9.74 -16.09
C ASP A 94 -15.08 8.40 -16.73
N GLY A 95 -15.20 7.33 -15.95
CA GLY A 95 -14.65 6.04 -16.37
C GLY A 95 -13.13 6.16 -16.59
N LEU A 96 -12.69 5.95 -17.84
CA LEU A 96 -11.28 6.06 -18.25
C LEU A 96 -10.98 7.39 -18.98
N GLU A 97 -11.97 8.27 -19.11
CA GLU A 97 -11.89 9.49 -19.90
C GLU A 97 -11.71 10.73 -19.03
N VAL A 98 -11.05 11.74 -19.59
CA VAL A 98 -10.94 13.08 -19.00
C VAL A 98 -11.85 14.01 -19.77
N ILE A 99 -12.88 14.54 -19.09
CA ILE A 99 -13.89 15.43 -19.68
C ILE A 99 -13.60 16.86 -19.21
N VAL A 100 -13.45 17.78 -20.17
CA VAL A 100 -13.32 19.21 -19.89
C VAL A 100 -14.71 19.77 -19.59
N VAL A 101 -14.90 20.33 -18.39
CA VAL A 101 -16.13 21.02 -17.97
C VAL A 101 -16.03 22.48 -18.35
N THR A 102 -14.93 23.15 -18.02
CA THR A 102 -14.62 24.53 -18.42
C THR A 102 -13.13 24.69 -18.66
N GLY A 103 -12.72 25.74 -19.37
CA GLY A 103 -11.31 26.10 -19.58
C GLY A 103 -10.65 25.30 -20.70
N SER A 104 -9.39 24.95 -20.51
CA SER A 104 -8.57 24.34 -21.56
C SER A 104 -7.74 23.14 -21.09
N LEU A 105 -7.70 22.12 -21.92
CA LEU A 105 -6.81 20.98 -21.83
C LEU A 105 -6.13 20.82 -23.21
N THR A 106 -4.81 20.66 -23.22
CA THR A 106 -4.07 20.52 -24.50
C THR A 106 -4.44 19.22 -25.22
N LYS A 107 -4.04 19.10 -26.46
CA LYS A 107 -4.11 17.81 -27.17
C LYS A 107 -3.20 16.79 -26.47
N PRO A 108 -3.60 15.49 -26.50
CA PRO A 108 -2.75 14.42 -25.98
C PRO A 108 -1.39 14.36 -26.70
N GLU A 109 -0.33 14.18 -25.93
CA GLU A 109 1.03 13.97 -26.39
C GLU A 109 1.58 12.68 -25.77
N ASP A 110 2.45 11.95 -26.50
CA ASP A 110 3.06 10.73 -25.99
C ASP A 110 3.94 11.02 -24.75
N GLU A 111 3.83 10.16 -23.75
CA GLU A 111 4.65 10.20 -22.52
C GLU A 111 5.31 8.85 -22.29
N GLU A 112 6.55 8.82 -21.81
CA GLU A 112 7.19 7.58 -21.39
C GLU A 112 6.62 7.08 -20.06
N THR A 113 5.88 5.96 -20.08
CA THR A 113 5.02 5.54 -18.95
C THR A 113 5.23 4.12 -18.46
N SER A 114 6.35 3.47 -18.73
CA SER A 114 6.55 2.04 -18.42
C SER A 114 6.37 1.70 -16.92
N LEU A 115 6.89 2.51 -16.01
CA LEU A 115 6.75 2.31 -14.55
C LEU A 115 5.31 2.49 -14.05
N PHE A 116 4.54 3.32 -14.73
CA PHE A 116 3.19 3.65 -14.34
C PHE A 116 2.19 2.48 -14.55
N GLN A 117 2.38 1.69 -15.60
CA GLN A 117 1.57 0.49 -15.86
C GLN A 117 1.75 -0.56 -14.76
N SER A 118 2.98 -0.73 -14.28
CA SER A 118 3.31 -1.64 -13.18
C SER A 118 2.56 -1.26 -11.89
N LEU A 119 2.58 0.02 -11.53
CA LEU A 119 1.85 0.54 -10.37
C LEU A 119 0.33 0.31 -10.46
N THR A 120 -0.27 0.48 -11.64
CA THR A 120 -1.71 0.23 -11.85
C THR A 120 -2.08 -1.23 -11.58
N ASN A 121 -1.28 -2.15 -12.12
CA ASN A 121 -1.46 -3.58 -11.90
C ASN A 121 -1.30 -3.96 -10.42
N LYS A 122 -0.36 -3.34 -9.74
CA LYS A 122 -0.14 -3.51 -8.30
C LYS A 122 -1.34 -3.01 -7.49
N PHE A 123 -1.85 -1.83 -7.80
CA PHE A 123 -3.01 -1.27 -7.11
C PHE A 123 -4.23 -2.19 -7.21
N ALA A 124 -4.53 -2.72 -8.39
CA ALA A 124 -5.63 -3.68 -8.58
C ALA A 124 -5.47 -4.95 -7.72
N LYS A 125 -4.23 -5.40 -7.49
CA LYS A 125 -3.95 -6.51 -6.56
C LYS A 125 -4.11 -6.11 -5.10
N ALA A 126 -3.70 -4.90 -4.73
CA ALA A 126 -3.72 -4.39 -3.37
C ALA A 126 -5.12 -4.35 -2.77
N GLN A 127 -6.14 -4.04 -3.56
CA GLN A 127 -7.53 -4.01 -3.14
C GLN A 127 -8.01 -5.32 -2.49
N ARG A 128 -7.44 -6.45 -2.82
CA ARG A 128 -7.79 -7.77 -2.25
C ARG A 128 -7.44 -7.88 -0.76
N TYR A 129 -6.52 -7.06 -0.26
CA TYR A 129 -6.01 -7.13 1.11
C TYR A 129 -6.68 -6.13 2.05
N THR A 130 -7.57 -5.27 1.54
CA THR A 130 -8.30 -4.27 2.34
C THR A 130 -9.44 -4.86 3.17
N THR A 131 -9.84 -6.11 2.91
CA THR A 131 -10.91 -6.78 3.65
C THR A 131 -10.49 -7.08 5.07
N VAL A 132 -11.30 -6.65 6.04
CA VAL A 132 -11.13 -6.90 7.47
C VAL A 132 -12.12 -7.96 7.94
N ARG A 133 -11.68 -8.89 8.78
CA ARG A 133 -12.58 -9.83 9.45
C ARG A 133 -13.39 -9.09 10.51
N ARG A 134 -14.74 -9.15 10.42
CA ARG A 134 -15.62 -8.60 11.46
C ARG A 134 -15.48 -9.45 12.73
N GLY A 135 -15.23 -8.81 13.86
CA GLY A 135 -15.31 -9.45 15.18
C GLY A 135 -14.00 -9.94 15.80
N VAL A 136 -12.85 -9.66 15.22
CA VAL A 136 -11.56 -9.89 15.91
C VAL A 136 -11.20 -8.63 16.71
N ASN A 137 -11.28 -8.69 18.02
CA ASN A 137 -10.68 -7.69 18.89
C ASN A 137 -9.17 -7.92 18.87
N LEU A 138 -8.40 -6.96 18.40
CA LEU A 138 -6.91 -7.02 18.37
C LEU A 138 -6.32 -7.25 19.78
N ALA A 139 -7.08 -6.93 20.83
CA ALA A 139 -6.67 -7.13 22.22
C ALA A 139 -6.77 -8.61 22.68
N ASP A 140 -7.55 -9.45 21.98
CA ASP A 140 -7.81 -10.85 22.33
C ASP A 140 -7.06 -11.86 21.46
N GLU A 141 -6.21 -11.44 20.54
CA GLU A 141 -5.34 -12.37 19.81
C GLU A 141 -4.36 -13.00 20.81
N ALA A 142 -4.61 -14.27 21.12
CA ALA A 142 -3.68 -15.07 21.89
C ALA A 142 -2.28 -14.96 21.27
N CYS A 143 -1.25 -14.74 22.09
CA CYS A 143 0.13 -14.69 21.66
C CYS A 143 0.47 -15.94 20.85
N ASP A 144 0.71 -15.76 19.54
CA ASP A 144 1.09 -16.83 18.63
C ASP A 144 2.61 -16.77 18.39
N ASN A 145 3.34 -17.76 18.90
CA ASN A 145 4.79 -17.85 18.74
C ASN A 145 5.25 -18.17 17.31
N LYS A 146 4.32 -18.38 16.37
CA LYS A 146 4.64 -18.66 14.95
C LYS A 146 4.85 -17.37 14.18
N VAL A 147 6.04 -16.80 14.28
CA VAL A 147 6.44 -15.68 13.45
C VAL A 147 6.71 -16.17 12.02
N ARG A 148 6.13 -15.47 11.05
CA ARG A 148 6.40 -15.68 9.63
C ARG A 148 7.19 -14.49 9.11
N THR A 149 8.24 -14.78 8.34
CA THR A 149 9.05 -13.79 7.64
C THR A 149 8.75 -13.81 6.13
N ILE A 150 9.08 -12.74 5.43
CA ILE A 150 9.07 -12.73 3.96
C ILE A 150 10.07 -13.76 3.44
N ARG A 151 9.76 -14.40 2.32
CA ARG A 151 10.59 -15.47 1.78
C ARG A 151 11.95 -14.99 1.30
N SER A 152 11.99 -13.83 0.67
CA SER A 152 13.21 -13.19 0.19
C SER A 152 13.04 -11.68 0.25
N VAL A 153 14.09 -10.95 0.60
CA VAL A 153 14.16 -9.49 0.66
C VAL A 153 15.55 -9.03 0.26
N THR A 154 15.63 -7.89 -0.45
CA THR A 154 16.89 -7.20 -0.72
C THR A 154 17.07 -6.08 0.29
N VAL A 155 18.27 -5.95 0.82
CA VAL A 155 18.71 -4.87 1.71
C VAL A 155 19.91 -4.18 1.09
N SER A 156 20.12 -2.91 1.45
CA SER A 156 21.26 -2.12 1.02
C SER A 156 21.96 -1.48 2.23
N PRO A 157 23.16 -0.91 2.08
CA PRO A 157 23.81 -0.17 3.16
C PRO A 157 22.94 0.92 3.78
N GLY A 158 22.15 1.64 2.98
CA GLY A 158 21.21 2.65 3.46
C GLY A 158 19.90 2.09 4.04
N HIS A 159 19.51 0.86 3.66
CA HIS A 159 18.25 0.22 4.04
C HIS A 159 18.50 -1.22 4.47
N SER A 160 19.14 -1.39 5.62
CA SER A 160 19.70 -2.67 6.08
C SER A 160 18.80 -3.47 7.02
N ASP A 161 17.54 -3.09 7.20
CA ASP A 161 16.66 -3.71 8.19
C ASP A 161 15.93 -4.94 7.67
N LEU A 162 15.92 -6.00 8.47
CA LEU A 162 14.96 -7.08 8.43
C LEU A 162 13.81 -6.76 9.39
N VAL A 163 12.58 -7.14 9.01
CA VAL A 163 11.41 -6.89 9.86
C VAL A 163 10.56 -8.14 10.00
N TRP A 164 9.90 -8.28 11.15
CA TRP A 164 8.90 -9.31 11.39
C TRP A 164 7.88 -8.86 12.43
N ARG A 165 6.74 -9.54 12.46
CA ARG A 165 5.66 -9.27 13.40
C ARG A 165 6.14 -9.45 14.84
N ASN A 166 5.86 -8.49 15.71
CA ASN A 166 5.94 -8.72 17.14
C ASN A 166 4.80 -9.68 17.54
N ALA A 167 5.16 -10.90 17.90
CA ALA A 167 4.18 -11.95 18.21
C ALA A 167 3.49 -11.71 19.55
N CYS A 168 4.22 -11.17 20.50
CA CYS A 168 3.74 -10.84 21.84
C CYS A 168 4.74 -9.90 22.52
N PRO A 169 4.30 -8.89 23.28
CA PRO A 169 5.21 -7.95 23.96
C PRO A 169 6.20 -8.61 24.93
N GLU A 170 5.86 -9.80 25.42
CA GLU A 170 6.64 -10.53 26.41
C GLU A 170 7.56 -11.59 25.82
N PHE A 171 7.52 -11.78 24.48
CA PHE A 171 8.40 -12.70 23.79
C PHE A 171 9.71 -12.02 23.45
N SER A 172 10.79 -12.80 23.45
CA SER A 172 12.08 -12.40 22.93
C SER A 172 12.41 -13.15 21.64
N TYR A 173 13.38 -12.62 20.90
CA TYR A 173 13.70 -13.12 19.56
C TYR A 173 15.17 -13.39 19.42
N ARG A 174 15.52 -14.41 18.66
CA ARG A 174 16.87 -14.66 18.16
C ARG A 174 16.86 -14.67 16.65
N LEU A 175 17.86 -14.06 16.07
CA LEU A 175 18.14 -14.11 14.64
C LEU A 175 19.30 -15.08 14.38
N VAL A 176 19.10 -16.01 13.48
CA VAL A 176 20.17 -16.92 13.01
C VAL A 176 20.39 -16.63 11.54
N ILE A 177 21.62 -16.26 11.20
CA ILE A 177 22.06 -15.97 9.81
C ILE A 177 23.04 -17.06 9.41
N ASP A 178 22.87 -17.65 8.21
CA ASP A 178 23.74 -18.65 7.58
C ASP A 178 24.08 -19.82 8.52
N ASN A 179 23.12 -20.21 9.35
CA ASN A 179 23.28 -21.24 10.37
C ASN A 179 24.43 -20.98 11.37
N ALA A 180 24.83 -19.71 11.53
CA ALA A 180 25.79 -19.29 12.54
C ALA A 180 25.16 -19.31 13.95
N MET A 181 25.91 -18.85 14.95
CA MET A 181 25.41 -18.75 16.33
C MET A 181 24.21 -17.78 16.39
N PRO A 182 23.15 -18.13 17.13
CA PRO A 182 22.00 -17.25 17.31
C PRO A 182 22.41 -15.90 17.92
N ILE A 183 21.86 -14.83 17.36
CA ILE A 183 22.05 -13.45 17.82
C ILE A 183 20.79 -13.06 18.62
N ASP A 184 20.94 -12.70 19.88
CA ASP A 184 19.83 -12.18 20.66
C ASP A 184 19.40 -10.80 20.14
N VAL A 185 18.14 -10.67 19.76
CA VAL A 185 17.59 -9.41 19.26
C VAL A 185 17.23 -8.53 20.45
N PRO A 186 17.74 -7.28 20.53
CA PRO A 186 17.40 -6.37 21.62
C PRO A 186 15.89 -6.19 21.77
N ALA A 187 15.40 -6.17 23.01
CA ALA A 187 13.98 -5.92 23.27
C ALA A 187 13.55 -4.57 22.71
N GLN A 188 12.41 -4.56 22.02
CA GLN A 188 11.82 -3.36 21.44
C GLN A 188 10.46 -3.12 22.06
N SER A 189 10.27 -1.93 22.61
CA SER A 189 9.03 -1.51 23.29
C SER A 189 7.88 -1.19 22.32
N THR A 190 7.81 -1.89 21.21
CA THR A 190 6.79 -1.65 20.19
C THR A 190 5.85 -2.84 20.07
N SER A 191 4.56 -2.56 19.94
CA SER A 191 3.54 -3.55 19.58
C SER A 191 3.45 -3.80 18.07
N GLU A 192 4.18 -3.03 17.25
CA GLU A 192 4.02 -3.04 15.80
C GLU A 192 4.81 -4.15 15.11
N MET A 193 6.10 -4.00 15.04
CA MET A 193 7.04 -4.93 14.40
C MET A 193 8.40 -4.86 15.06
N ILE A 194 9.14 -5.94 14.99
CA ILE A 194 10.54 -5.99 15.39
C ILE A 194 11.40 -5.67 14.17
N ARG A 195 12.46 -4.91 14.39
CA ARG A 195 13.47 -4.54 13.39
C ARG A 195 14.85 -5.00 13.83
N TYR A 196 15.64 -5.46 12.88
CA TYR A 196 17.03 -5.80 13.12
C TYR A 196 17.88 -5.43 11.90
N SER A 197 18.89 -4.59 12.11
CA SER A 197 19.82 -4.19 11.06
C SER A 197 20.84 -5.27 10.78
N VAL A 198 21.01 -5.64 9.52
CA VAL A 198 22.02 -6.57 9.02
C VAL A 198 23.14 -5.86 8.26
N ALA A 199 23.36 -4.57 8.54
CA ALA A 199 24.37 -3.74 7.89
C ALA A 199 25.82 -4.30 7.97
N SER A 200 26.09 -5.21 8.93
CA SER A 200 27.40 -5.86 9.10
C SER A 200 27.55 -7.15 8.28
N SER A 201 26.51 -7.56 7.53
CA SER A 201 26.59 -8.75 6.67
C SER A 201 27.36 -8.43 5.39
N ASP A 202 28.04 -9.44 4.84
CA ASP A 202 28.76 -9.32 3.58
C ASP A 202 27.79 -9.13 2.40
N VAL A 203 28.29 -8.61 1.28
CA VAL A 203 27.51 -8.49 0.04
C VAL A 203 27.17 -9.88 -0.51
N GLY A 204 25.92 -10.11 -0.88
CA GLY A 204 25.45 -11.35 -1.45
C GLY A 204 24.22 -11.94 -0.78
N GLU A 205 23.89 -13.17 -1.15
CA GLU A 205 22.73 -13.90 -0.61
C GLU A 205 23.07 -14.56 0.73
N HIS A 206 22.18 -14.37 1.71
CA HIS A 206 22.22 -14.96 3.04
C HIS A 206 20.91 -15.68 3.34
N THR A 207 20.96 -16.69 4.18
CA THR A 207 19.78 -17.30 4.79
C THR A 207 19.54 -16.75 6.20
N TYR A 208 18.28 -16.69 6.62
CA TYR A 208 17.98 -16.33 8.00
C TYR A 208 16.71 -17.00 8.51
N ARG A 209 16.65 -17.16 9.83
CA ARG A 209 15.42 -17.51 10.53
C ARG A 209 15.30 -16.72 11.83
N VAL A 210 14.06 -16.44 12.21
CA VAL A 210 13.72 -15.80 13.48
C VAL A 210 13.21 -16.88 14.42
N GLU A 211 13.90 -17.10 15.52
CA GLU A 211 13.47 -17.96 16.62
C GLU A 211 12.73 -17.13 17.65
N VAL A 212 11.62 -17.65 18.15
CA VAL A 212 10.78 -16.96 19.14
C VAL A 212 10.93 -17.68 20.47
N ILE A 213 11.17 -16.93 21.53
CA ILE A 213 11.31 -17.44 22.90
C ILE A 213 10.13 -16.92 23.69
N ASP A 214 9.27 -17.83 24.16
CA ASP A 214 8.10 -17.47 24.97
C ASP A 214 8.47 -17.19 26.43
N ARG A 215 7.46 -16.88 27.24
CA ARG A 215 7.63 -16.55 28.67
C ARG A 215 8.28 -17.67 29.48
N ASP A 216 8.04 -18.90 29.08
CA ASP A 216 8.53 -20.09 29.79
C ASP A 216 9.93 -20.49 29.31
N GLY A 217 10.51 -19.74 28.39
CA GLY A 217 11.81 -20.00 27.79
C GLY A 217 11.76 -21.07 26.69
N THR A 218 10.58 -21.48 26.24
CA THR A 218 10.44 -22.42 25.14
C THR A 218 10.80 -21.74 23.83
N VAL A 219 11.70 -22.33 23.06
CA VAL A 219 12.14 -21.79 21.78
C VAL A 219 11.35 -22.42 20.65
N TYR A 220 10.65 -21.56 19.90
CA TYR A 220 10.01 -21.95 18.64
C TYR A 220 10.94 -21.66 17.47
N ILE A 221 11.29 -22.72 16.71
CA ILE A 221 12.12 -22.65 15.51
C ILE A 221 11.24 -22.86 14.28
N PRO A 222 11.22 -21.94 13.30
CA PRO A 222 10.42 -22.09 12.10
C PRO A 222 10.97 -23.25 11.22
N LYS A 223 10.07 -23.94 10.51
CA LYS A 223 10.42 -25.08 9.65
C LYS A 223 11.21 -24.71 8.40
N ALA A 224 11.10 -23.49 7.95
CA ALA A 224 11.75 -22.99 6.74
C ALA A 224 12.51 -21.70 7.05
N GLU A 225 13.65 -21.56 6.41
CA GLU A 225 14.42 -20.33 6.43
C GLU A 225 13.94 -19.37 5.34
N SER A 226 14.19 -18.08 5.57
CA SER A 226 14.03 -17.01 4.60
C SER A 226 15.40 -16.60 4.08
N LYS A 227 15.41 -15.77 3.05
CA LYS A 227 16.63 -15.25 2.44
C LYS A 227 16.64 -13.73 2.47
N PHE A 228 17.84 -13.15 2.57
CA PHE A 228 18.06 -11.76 2.21
C PHE A 228 19.29 -11.64 1.31
N GLU A 229 19.29 -10.65 0.44
CA GLU A 229 20.41 -10.29 -0.41
C GLU A 229 20.93 -8.93 0.03
N VAL A 230 22.21 -8.84 0.37
CA VAL A 230 22.88 -7.56 0.63
C VAL A 230 23.38 -7.01 -0.71
N MET A 231 22.81 -5.89 -1.11
CA MET A 231 23.17 -5.19 -2.36
C MET A 231 24.58 -4.59 -2.24
N SER A 232 25.33 -4.61 -3.34
CA SER A 232 26.61 -3.89 -3.38
C SER A 232 26.39 -2.38 -3.46
N ALA A 233 27.40 -1.60 -3.02
CA ALA A 233 27.34 -0.14 -3.10
C ALA A 233 27.19 0.37 -4.55
N ASP A 234 27.75 -0.33 -5.53
CA ASP A 234 27.58 0.05 -6.94
C ASP A 234 26.13 -0.10 -7.41
N LYS A 235 25.47 -1.20 -7.06
CA LYS A 235 24.06 -1.41 -7.34
C LYS A 235 23.14 -0.42 -6.57
N GLU A 236 23.50 -0.06 -5.34
CA GLU A 236 22.78 0.96 -4.59
C GLU A 236 22.88 2.32 -5.29
N ASN A 237 24.07 2.73 -5.74
CA ASN A 237 24.24 3.96 -6.52
C ASN A 237 23.42 3.97 -7.83
N GLU A 238 23.33 2.83 -8.54
CA GLU A 238 22.48 2.70 -9.73
C GLU A 238 21.00 2.85 -9.38
N LEU A 239 20.57 2.27 -8.27
CA LEU A 239 19.21 2.40 -7.77
C LEU A 239 18.89 3.85 -7.41
N ASP A 240 19.76 4.52 -6.66
CA ASP A 240 19.59 5.93 -6.26
C ASP A 240 19.48 6.85 -7.46
N ALA A 241 20.25 6.62 -8.53
CA ALA A 241 20.16 7.39 -9.78
C ALA A 241 18.77 7.24 -10.46
N VAL A 242 18.13 6.06 -10.37
CA VAL A 242 16.77 5.87 -10.87
C VAL A 242 15.74 6.53 -9.95
N LEU A 243 15.92 6.44 -8.64
CA LEU A 243 15.04 7.11 -7.67
C LEU A 243 15.06 8.63 -7.84
N GLU A 244 16.22 9.22 -8.11
CA GLU A 244 16.36 10.64 -8.43
C GLU A 244 15.57 11.04 -9.69
N GLN A 245 15.54 10.18 -10.73
CA GLN A 245 14.74 10.41 -11.94
C GLN A 245 13.23 10.29 -11.70
N ILE A 246 12.80 9.41 -10.78
CA ILE A 246 11.39 9.27 -10.39
C ILE A 246 10.92 10.56 -9.67
N GLY A 247 11.80 11.25 -8.98
CA GLY A 247 11.50 12.49 -8.26
C GLY A 247 10.59 12.29 -7.06
N ASP A 248 9.60 13.14 -6.88
CA ASP A 248 8.71 13.19 -5.70
C ASP A 248 7.48 12.27 -5.79
N ASP A 249 7.42 11.37 -6.79
CA ASP A 249 6.32 10.41 -6.93
C ASP A 249 6.55 9.17 -6.05
N ILE A 250 6.19 9.29 -4.77
CA ILE A 250 6.36 8.25 -3.75
C ILE A 250 5.77 6.89 -4.16
N PHE A 251 4.71 6.85 -4.96
CA PHE A 251 4.08 5.59 -5.37
C PHE A 251 4.84 4.90 -6.51
N LEU A 252 5.49 5.66 -7.39
CA LEU A 252 6.44 5.10 -8.36
C LEU A 252 7.72 4.65 -7.67
N GLU A 253 8.26 5.46 -6.77
CA GLU A 253 9.43 5.13 -5.95
C GLU A 253 9.25 3.80 -5.23
N THR A 254 8.19 3.68 -4.43
CA THR A 254 7.92 2.46 -3.66
C THR A 254 7.61 1.26 -4.56
N ASN A 255 6.97 1.47 -5.71
CA ASN A 255 6.78 0.40 -6.68
C ASN A 255 8.11 -0.11 -7.22
N PHE A 256 9.00 0.81 -7.58
CA PHE A 256 10.34 0.47 -8.08
C PHE A 256 11.17 -0.25 -7.00
N LEU A 257 11.18 0.25 -5.76
CA LEU A 257 11.86 -0.42 -4.64
C LEU A 257 11.36 -1.87 -4.45
N GLU A 258 10.05 -2.11 -4.51
CA GLU A 258 9.51 -3.47 -4.40
C GLU A 258 9.89 -4.36 -5.60
N GLU A 259 10.01 -3.82 -6.82
CA GLU A 259 10.50 -4.55 -7.99
C GLU A 259 11.98 -4.98 -7.82
N GLN A 260 12.76 -4.19 -7.07
CA GLN A 260 14.13 -4.54 -6.68
C GLN A 260 14.19 -5.48 -5.45
N GLY A 261 13.05 -5.87 -4.88
CA GLY A 261 12.98 -6.70 -3.69
C GLY A 261 13.18 -5.95 -2.37
N MET A 262 13.32 -4.63 -2.39
CA MET A 262 13.53 -3.76 -1.23
C MET A 262 12.22 -3.45 -0.49
N TYR A 263 11.51 -4.49 -0.10
CA TYR A 263 10.16 -4.40 0.49
C TYR A 263 10.11 -3.62 1.80
N VAL A 264 11.18 -3.62 2.60
CA VAL A 264 11.23 -2.89 3.87
C VAL A 264 11.38 -1.39 3.62
N ALA A 265 12.27 -0.99 2.72
CA ALA A 265 12.43 0.40 2.30
C ALA A 265 11.12 0.97 1.70
N ALA A 266 10.49 0.23 0.81
CA ALA A 266 9.20 0.60 0.24
C ALA A 266 8.10 0.77 1.30
N MET A 267 8.02 -0.14 2.28
CA MET A 267 7.09 -0.03 3.39
C MET A 267 7.34 1.24 4.22
N ASP A 268 8.59 1.55 4.51
CA ASP A 268 8.95 2.72 5.31
C ASP A 268 8.58 4.02 4.58
N ALA A 269 8.84 4.10 3.29
CA ALA A 269 8.46 5.24 2.46
C ALA A 269 6.93 5.40 2.40
N TYR A 270 6.14 4.32 2.26
CA TYR A 270 4.68 4.39 2.40
C TYR A 270 4.24 4.88 3.78
N ARG A 271 4.85 4.37 4.85
CA ARG A 271 4.51 4.79 6.23
C ARG A 271 4.74 6.27 6.44
N GLU A 272 5.88 6.78 6.01
CA GLU A 272 6.22 8.19 6.10
C GLU A 272 5.21 9.03 5.32
N TYR A 273 4.89 8.63 4.09
CA TYR A 273 3.89 9.31 3.27
C TYR A 273 2.54 9.43 3.98
N PHE A 274 1.98 8.34 4.48
CA PHE A 274 0.66 8.34 5.12
C PHE A 274 0.64 8.98 6.51
N GLN A 275 1.79 9.08 7.20
CA GLN A 275 1.91 9.91 8.40
C GLN A 275 1.79 11.40 8.08
N GLN A 276 2.40 11.84 6.99
CA GLN A 276 2.32 13.22 6.52
C GLN A 276 1.00 13.54 5.80
N ASN A 277 0.31 12.54 5.27
CA ASN A 277 -0.91 12.68 4.45
C ASN A 277 -2.00 11.71 4.92
N PRO A 278 -2.50 11.85 6.16
CA PRO A 278 -3.47 10.90 6.73
C PRO A 278 -4.79 10.85 5.94
N ASP A 279 -5.15 11.95 5.27
CA ASP A 279 -6.39 12.08 4.49
C ASP A 279 -6.28 11.48 3.07
N ASP A 280 -5.09 11.13 2.59
CA ASP A 280 -4.93 10.50 1.27
C ASP A 280 -5.22 9.00 1.30
N ASN A 281 -6.49 8.70 1.60
CA ASN A 281 -6.94 7.33 1.79
C ASN A 281 -6.96 6.50 0.49
N ASP A 282 -6.96 7.14 -0.68
CA ASP A 282 -7.17 6.47 -1.96
C ASP A 282 -6.07 5.48 -2.33
N MET A 283 -4.82 5.81 -2.00
CA MET A 283 -3.65 4.98 -2.28
C MET A 283 -3.23 4.07 -1.11
N ARG A 284 -3.91 4.16 0.04
CA ARG A 284 -3.65 3.35 1.25
C ARG A 284 -3.67 1.82 1.04
N PRO A 285 -4.45 1.25 0.09
CA PRO A 285 -4.35 -0.18 -0.22
C PRO A 285 -2.94 -0.67 -0.57
N LEU A 286 -2.05 0.20 -1.08
CA LEU A 286 -0.66 -0.15 -1.37
C LEU A 286 0.14 -0.41 -0.09
N LEU A 287 0.01 0.44 0.95
CA LEU A 287 0.61 0.19 2.26
C LEU A 287 0.07 -1.10 2.90
N ILE A 288 -1.25 -1.33 2.81
CA ILE A 288 -1.88 -2.56 3.30
C ILE A 288 -1.29 -3.79 2.62
N GLN A 289 -1.08 -3.73 1.30
CA GLN A 289 -0.43 -4.80 0.55
C GLN A 289 1.03 -4.99 0.95
N SER A 290 1.78 -3.92 1.18
CA SER A 290 3.17 -3.97 1.63
C SER A 290 3.28 -4.71 2.97
N TYR A 291 2.45 -4.38 3.96
CA TYR A 291 2.37 -5.13 5.22
C TYR A 291 2.01 -6.61 5.02
N GLN A 292 1.09 -6.91 4.10
CA GLN A 292 0.75 -8.30 3.76
C GLN A 292 1.94 -9.05 3.16
N GLY A 293 2.72 -8.42 2.30
CA GLY A 293 3.95 -8.96 1.71
C GLY A 293 4.97 -9.31 2.78
N LEU A 294 5.23 -8.39 3.69
CA LEU A 294 6.15 -8.53 4.82
C LEU A 294 5.63 -9.41 5.98
N LYS A 295 4.41 -9.97 5.88
CA LYS A 295 3.77 -10.82 6.90
C LYS A 295 3.46 -10.08 8.22
N LEU A 296 3.31 -8.77 8.17
CA LEU A 296 2.97 -7.91 9.30
C LEU A 296 1.45 -7.83 9.46
N SER A 297 0.82 -8.93 9.90
CA SER A 297 -0.64 -9.10 9.91
C SER A 297 -1.36 -8.04 10.75
N ASN A 298 -0.82 -7.70 11.92
CA ASN A 298 -1.45 -6.74 12.84
C ASN A 298 -1.47 -5.33 12.22
N LEU A 299 -0.35 -4.89 11.63
CA LEU A 299 -0.26 -3.59 10.93
C LEU A 299 -1.18 -3.56 9.71
N ARG A 300 -1.19 -4.64 8.91
CA ARG A 300 -2.11 -4.78 7.78
C ARG A 300 -3.56 -4.62 8.21
N GLU A 301 -3.96 -5.28 9.29
CA GLU A 301 -5.34 -5.24 9.76
C GLU A 301 -5.72 -3.86 10.32
N SER A 302 -4.83 -3.25 11.11
CA SER A 302 -5.01 -1.89 11.63
C SER A 302 -5.20 -0.88 10.49
N GLU A 303 -4.33 -0.93 9.48
CA GLU A 303 -4.38 -0.04 8.33
C GLU A 303 -5.63 -0.27 7.46
N ALA A 304 -6.04 -1.54 7.30
CA ALA A 304 -7.27 -1.87 6.57
C ALA A 304 -8.53 -1.37 7.29
N ARG A 305 -8.53 -1.32 8.64
CA ARG A 305 -9.63 -0.72 9.41
C ARG A 305 -9.70 0.79 9.19
N LEU A 306 -8.56 1.49 9.20
CA LEU A 306 -8.50 2.93 8.91
C LEU A 306 -9.02 3.22 7.49
N TYR A 307 -8.58 2.45 6.51
CA TYR A 307 -9.05 2.56 5.13
C TYR A 307 -10.57 2.43 5.01
N ASN A 308 -11.14 1.38 5.62
CA ASN A 308 -12.58 1.12 5.53
C ASN A 308 -13.40 2.17 6.30
N ALA A 309 -12.92 2.62 7.49
CA ALA A 309 -13.60 3.66 8.25
C ALA A 309 -13.69 4.98 7.48
N ALA A 310 -12.64 5.34 6.75
CA ALA A 310 -12.65 6.54 5.90
C ALA A 310 -13.63 6.40 4.72
N LEU A 311 -13.77 5.20 4.13
CA LEU A 311 -14.76 4.96 3.08
C LEU A 311 -16.21 5.04 3.59
N GLU A 312 -16.46 4.64 4.85
CA GLU A 312 -17.79 4.75 5.47
C GLU A 312 -18.14 6.20 5.85
N GLY A 313 -17.14 7.06 6.09
CA GLY A 313 -17.32 8.48 6.40
C GLY A 313 -17.54 9.38 5.18
N ASP A 314 -17.20 8.92 3.99
CA ASP A 314 -17.35 9.64 2.71
C ASP A 314 -18.78 9.47 2.10
N TYR A 315 -19.72 8.75 2.78
CA TYR A 315 -21.14 8.60 2.44
C TYR A 315 -22.01 9.37 3.44
#